data_e302524d883ff6ea006769af9f78d596
#
_entry.id   e302524d883ff6ea006769af9f78d596
#
_cell.length_a   1.000
_cell.length_b   1.000
_cell.length_c   1.000
_cell.angle_alpha   90.00
_cell.angle_beta   90.00
_cell.angle_gamma   90.00
#
_symmetry.space_group_name_H-M   'P 1'
#
loop_
_entity.id
_entity.type
_entity.pdbx_description
1 polymer ?
#
loop_
_entity_poly.entity_id
_entity_poly.type
_entity_poly.pdbx_seq_one_letter_code
_entity_poly.pdbx_strand_id
1 'polypeptide(L)'
;MAKNELDLQMEDYQYLPLRDVVFRTLRQAILRGELKPGERLMEIRLANQLGVSRTPIREAIRMLELDGLVIMVPRKGAQVAQITEKDLNDVLEVRLGLEELAVKLEIGRAHV
;
A
#
# COMPACT_ATOMS: atom_id res chain seq x y z
N MET A 1 -23.16 -9.73 13.50
CA MET A 1 -21.90 -9.74 12.74
C MET A 1 -20.81 -9.10 13.57
N ALA A 2 -19.72 -9.79 13.70
CA ALA A 2 -18.62 -9.23 14.47
C ALA A 2 -17.98 -8.08 13.72
N LYS A 3 -17.78 -6.98 14.39
CA LYS A 3 -17.04 -5.86 13.84
C LYS A 3 -15.62 -5.94 14.32
N ASN A 4 -14.72 -5.49 13.48
CA ASN A 4 -13.33 -5.38 13.82
C ASN A 4 -12.88 -3.95 13.57
N GLU A 5 -11.63 -3.69 13.84
CA GLU A 5 -11.05 -2.36 13.68
C GLU A 5 -11.23 -1.80 12.28
N LEU A 6 -11.12 -2.67 11.27
CA LEU A 6 -11.23 -2.25 9.88
C LEU A 6 -12.67 -1.85 9.53
N ASP A 7 -13.65 -2.57 10.07
CA ASP A 7 -15.06 -2.24 9.85
C ASP A 7 -15.39 -0.85 10.39
N LEU A 8 -14.86 -0.52 11.56
CA LEU A 8 -15.09 0.80 12.13
C LEU A 8 -14.49 1.90 11.26
N GLN A 9 -13.33 1.65 10.67
CA GLN A 9 -12.72 2.61 9.75
C GLN A 9 -13.55 2.78 8.48
N MET A 10 -14.16 1.70 8.02
CA MET A 10 -14.99 1.76 6.82
C MET A 10 -16.25 2.59 7.03
N GLU A 11 -16.78 2.64 8.24
CA GLU A 11 -17.94 3.49 8.53
C GLU A 11 -17.65 4.96 8.29
N ASP A 12 -16.42 5.40 8.49
CA ASP A 12 -16.01 6.78 8.31
C ASP A 12 -15.95 7.19 6.84
N TYR A 13 -16.00 6.23 5.91
CA TYR A 13 -15.88 6.49 4.49
C TYR A 13 -17.14 6.11 3.72
N GLN A 14 -18.30 6.29 4.35
CA GLN A 14 -19.58 5.81 3.78
C GLN A 14 -19.91 6.36 2.39
N TYR A 15 -19.32 7.50 1.99
CA TYR A 15 -19.59 8.12 0.70
C TYR A 15 -18.57 7.74 -0.37
N LEU A 16 -17.58 6.94 -0.03
CA LEU A 16 -16.59 6.50 -0.99
C LEU A 16 -16.97 5.13 -1.57
N PRO A 17 -16.58 4.85 -2.82
CA PRO A 17 -16.72 3.50 -3.33
C PRO A 17 -16.04 2.51 -2.39
N LEU A 18 -16.65 1.34 -2.21
CA LEU A 18 -16.16 0.37 -1.26
C LEU A 18 -14.71 -0.05 -1.56
N ARG A 19 -14.34 -0.16 -2.83
CA ARG A 19 -12.96 -0.49 -3.20
C ARG A 19 -11.96 0.55 -2.69
N ASP A 20 -12.35 1.83 -2.67
CA ASP A 20 -11.46 2.90 -2.19
C ASP A 20 -11.29 2.82 -0.68
N VAL A 21 -12.36 2.47 0.03
CA VAL A 21 -12.28 2.26 1.48
C VAL A 21 -11.37 1.09 1.80
N VAL A 22 -11.54 -0.02 1.08
CA VAL A 22 -10.70 -1.20 1.24
C VAL A 22 -9.25 -0.87 0.91
N PHE A 23 -9.03 -0.16 -0.18
CA PHE A 23 -7.68 0.27 -0.58
C PHE A 23 -7.00 1.05 0.53
N ARG A 24 -7.67 2.07 1.06
CA ARG A 24 -7.10 2.90 2.14
C ARG A 24 -6.82 2.08 3.38
N THR A 25 -7.73 1.18 3.72
CA THR A 25 -7.59 0.31 4.89
C THR A 25 -6.36 -0.59 4.76
N LEU A 26 -6.22 -1.25 3.63
CA LEU A 26 -5.09 -2.14 3.37
C LEU A 26 -3.78 -1.36 3.25
N ARG A 27 -3.81 -0.21 2.60
CA ARG A 27 -2.62 0.64 2.47
C ARG A 27 -2.10 1.04 3.83
N GLN A 28 -2.98 1.49 4.72
CA GLN A 28 -2.56 1.85 6.07
C GLN A 28 -2.01 0.65 6.84
N ALA A 29 -2.63 -0.50 6.69
CA ALA A 29 -2.16 -1.72 7.34
C ALA A 29 -0.74 -2.08 6.88
N ILE A 30 -0.46 -1.91 5.59
CA ILE A 30 0.88 -2.14 5.04
C ILE A 30 1.87 -1.13 5.61
N LEU A 31 1.49 0.15 5.61
CA LEU A 31 2.38 1.20 6.07
C LEU A 31 2.65 1.13 7.58
N ARG A 32 1.70 0.61 8.35
CA ARG A 32 1.88 0.43 9.79
C ARG A 32 2.58 -0.87 10.16
N GLY A 33 2.82 -1.73 9.18
CA GLY A 33 3.45 -3.02 9.44
C GLY A 33 2.50 -4.11 9.93
N GLU A 34 1.20 -3.84 9.94
CA GLU A 34 0.20 -4.85 10.29
C GLU A 34 0.12 -5.94 9.23
N LEU A 35 0.28 -5.55 7.96
CA LEU A 35 0.49 -6.46 6.85
C LEU A 35 1.98 -6.37 6.51
N LYS A 36 2.70 -7.44 6.75
CA LYS A 36 4.16 -7.42 6.69
C LYS A 36 4.69 -7.60 5.28
N PRO A 37 5.86 -7.05 4.97
CA PRO A 37 6.50 -7.29 3.67
C PRO A 37 6.59 -8.78 3.36
N GLY A 38 6.19 -9.15 2.15
CA GLY A 38 6.17 -10.55 1.74
C GLY A 38 4.92 -11.30 2.13
N GLU A 39 4.08 -10.72 2.95
CA GLU A 39 2.85 -11.38 3.40
C GLU A 39 1.88 -11.51 2.23
N ARG A 40 1.25 -12.69 2.14
CA ARG A 40 0.32 -12.98 1.08
C ARG A 40 -1.05 -12.39 1.37
N LEU A 41 -1.64 -11.73 0.38
CA LEU A 41 -2.97 -11.15 0.49
C LEU A 41 -3.96 -12.07 -0.18
N MET A 42 -4.82 -12.71 0.60
CA MET A 42 -5.80 -13.67 0.11
C MET A 42 -7.18 -13.02 0.08
N GLU A 43 -7.77 -12.95 -1.12
CA GLU A 43 -9.05 -12.27 -1.34
C GLU A 43 -10.15 -12.79 -0.42
N ILE A 44 -10.29 -14.10 -0.32
CA ILE A 44 -11.36 -14.70 0.49
C ILE A 44 -11.19 -14.32 1.96
N ARG A 45 -9.97 -14.45 2.45
CA ARG A 45 -9.67 -14.15 3.85
C ARG A 45 -9.94 -12.68 4.17
N LEU A 46 -9.48 -11.79 3.31
CA LEU A 46 -9.67 -10.35 3.50
C LEU A 46 -11.15 -9.99 3.38
N ALA A 47 -11.85 -10.59 2.43
CA ALA A 47 -13.28 -10.36 2.28
C ALA A 47 -14.04 -10.75 3.55
N ASN A 48 -13.73 -11.91 4.13
CA ASN A 48 -14.33 -12.35 5.37
C ASN A 48 -13.97 -11.44 6.54
N GLN A 49 -12.71 -11.04 6.59
CA GLN A 49 -12.21 -10.21 7.69
C GLN A 49 -12.84 -8.82 7.67
N LEU A 50 -13.04 -8.26 6.50
CA LEU A 50 -13.62 -6.93 6.35
C LEU A 50 -15.15 -6.93 6.22
N GLY A 51 -15.75 -8.09 6.05
CA GLY A 51 -17.19 -8.19 5.92
C GLY A 51 -17.71 -7.67 4.59
N VAL A 52 -16.95 -7.85 3.52
CA VAL A 52 -17.31 -7.38 2.18
C VAL A 52 -17.18 -8.52 1.18
N SER A 53 -17.69 -8.30 -0.04
CA SER A 53 -17.53 -9.28 -1.11
C SER A 53 -16.09 -9.24 -1.64
N ARG A 54 -15.75 -10.21 -2.50
CA ARG A 54 -14.39 -10.32 -3.04
C ARG A 54 -14.07 -9.25 -4.08
N THR A 55 -15.09 -8.73 -4.77
CA THR A 55 -14.87 -7.75 -5.84
C THR A 55 -14.15 -6.49 -5.37
N PRO A 56 -14.61 -5.77 -4.33
CA PRO A 56 -13.89 -4.60 -3.86
C PRO A 56 -12.50 -4.95 -3.32
N ILE A 57 -12.31 -6.14 -2.78
CA ILE A 57 -10.98 -6.60 -2.34
C ILE A 57 -10.04 -6.72 -3.54
N ARG A 58 -10.51 -7.39 -4.59
CA ARG A 58 -9.71 -7.57 -5.81
C ARG A 58 -9.33 -6.25 -6.45
N GLU A 59 -10.28 -5.33 -6.52
CA GLU A 59 -10.04 -4.01 -7.08
C GLU A 59 -9.04 -3.22 -6.24
N ALA A 60 -9.18 -3.28 -4.93
CA ALA A 60 -8.25 -2.62 -4.01
C ALA A 60 -6.83 -3.18 -4.13
N ILE A 61 -6.70 -4.49 -4.24
CA ILE A 61 -5.38 -5.12 -4.42
C ILE A 61 -4.74 -4.65 -5.72
N ARG A 62 -5.53 -4.51 -6.77
CA ARG A 62 -5.02 -3.98 -8.04
C ARG A 62 -4.52 -2.54 -7.87
N MET A 63 -5.26 -1.72 -7.13
CA MET A 63 -4.83 -0.36 -6.85
C MET A 63 -3.52 -0.33 -6.05
N LEU A 64 -3.38 -1.24 -5.09
CA LEU A 64 -2.14 -1.37 -4.32
C LEU A 64 -0.97 -1.81 -5.20
N GLU A 65 -1.24 -2.66 -6.16
CA GLU A 65 -0.21 -3.09 -7.12
C GLU A 65 0.26 -1.90 -7.96
N LEU A 66 -0.67 -1.07 -8.43
CA LEU A 66 -0.32 0.12 -9.19
C LEU A 66 0.49 1.11 -8.36
N ASP A 67 0.25 1.17 -7.06
CA ASP A 67 1.01 2.02 -6.13
C ASP A 67 2.37 1.42 -5.77
N GLY A 68 2.64 0.18 -6.16
CA GLY A 68 3.89 -0.48 -5.83
C GLY A 68 3.95 -1.08 -4.44
N LEU A 69 2.83 -1.11 -3.72
CA LEU A 69 2.78 -1.69 -2.37
C LEU A 69 2.52 -3.19 -2.38
N VAL A 70 2.07 -3.71 -3.50
CA VAL A 70 1.75 -5.12 -3.69
C VAL A 70 2.35 -5.59 -5.00
N ILE A 71 2.85 -6.81 -5.02
CA ILE A 71 3.34 -7.46 -6.23
C ILE A 71 2.52 -8.73 -6.47
N MET A 72 2.38 -9.09 -7.74
CA MET A 72 1.76 -10.37 -8.12
C MET A 72 2.86 -11.37 -8.39
N VAL A 73 2.86 -12.45 -7.63
CA VAL A 73 3.86 -13.51 -7.77
C VAL A 73 3.18 -14.70 -8.44
N PRO A 74 3.74 -15.22 -9.54
CA PRO A 74 3.14 -16.37 -10.22
C PRO A 74 2.87 -17.51 -9.25
N ARG A 75 1.67 -18.08 -9.33
CA ARG A 75 1.19 -19.19 -8.49
C ARG A 75 0.98 -18.86 -7.02
N LYS A 76 1.50 -17.73 -6.54
CA LYS A 76 1.34 -17.33 -5.14
C LYS A 76 0.36 -16.19 -4.97
N GLY A 77 0.03 -15.49 -6.05
CA GLY A 77 -0.92 -14.39 -5.99
C GLY A 77 -0.32 -13.11 -5.45
N ALA A 78 -1.15 -12.27 -4.85
CA ALA A 78 -0.73 -10.96 -4.36
C ALA A 78 0.06 -11.08 -3.06
N GLN A 79 1.15 -10.34 -2.98
CA GLN A 79 1.97 -10.27 -1.78
C GLN A 79 2.34 -8.81 -1.51
N VAL A 80 2.44 -8.45 -0.24
CA VAL A 80 2.95 -7.15 0.15
C VAL A 80 4.38 -7.02 -0.38
N ALA A 81 4.67 -5.90 -1.04
CA ALA A 81 5.97 -5.68 -1.63
C ALA A 81 7.06 -5.76 -0.57
N GLN A 82 8.14 -6.42 -0.93
CA GLN A 82 9.27 -6.65 -0.05
C GLN A 82 10.43 -5.82 -0.54
N ILE A 83 10.94 -4.94 0.31
CA ILE A 83 12.08 -4.09 -0.05
C ILE A 83 13.34 -4.80 0.42
N THR A 84 14.20 -5.19 -0.52
CA THR A 84 15.48 -5.79 -0.18
C THR A 84 16.46 -4.69 0.23
N GLU A 85 17.53 -5.09 0.89
CA GLU A 85 18.58 -4.15 1.27
C GLU A 85 19.14 -3.43 0.04
N LYS A 86 19.32 -4.16 -1.05
CA LYS A 86 19.79 -3.56 -2.31
C LYS A 86 18.79 -2.52 -2.83
N ASP A 87 17.50 -2.87 -2.84
CA ASP A 87 16.47 -1.96 -3.33
C ASP A 87 16.41 -0.69 -2.49
N LEU A 88 16.59 -0.82 -1.19
CA LEU A 88 16.61 0.33 -0.29
C LEU A 88 17.80 1.23 -0.60
N ASN A 89 18.96 0.64 -0.80
CA ASN A 89 20.16 1.40 -1.14
C ASN A 89 20.00 2.13 -2.47
N ASP A 90 19.44 1.46 -3.48
CA ASP A 90 19.21 2.07 -4.78
C ASP A 90 18.25 3.27 -4.67
N VAL A 91 17.18 3.14 -3.87
CA VAL A 91 16.24 4.24 -3.64
C VAL A 91 16.92 5.40 -2.94
N LEU A 92 17.74 5.12 -1.93
CA LEU A 92 18.46 6.15 -1.19
C LEU A 92 19.46 6.88 -2.08
N GLU A 93 20.17 6.17 -2.94
CA GLU A 93 21.09 6.78 -3.88
C GLU A 93 20.37 7.73 -4.84
N VAL A 94 19.22 7.32 -5.37
CA VAL A 94 18.43 8.16 -6.25
C VAL A 94 17.98 9.43 -5.53
N ARG A 95 17.49 9.29 -4.29
CA ARG A 95 17.05 10.44 -3.50
C ARG A 95 18.20 11.39 -3.23
N LEU A 96 19.36 10.88 -2.83
CA LEU A 96 20.51 11.71 -2.57
C LEU A 96 20.96 12.43 -3.84
N GLY A 97 20.96 11.73 -4.97
CA GLY A 97 21.29 12.36 -6.25
C GLY A 97 20.34 13.48 -6.62
N LEU A 98 19.04 13.27 -6.42
CA LEU A 98 18.05 14.29 -6.70
C LEU A 98 18.17 15.47 -5.74
N GLU A 99 18.46 15.21 -4.47
CA GLU A 99 18.66 16.26 -3.48
C GLU A 99 19.89 17.10 -3.81
N GLU A 100 20.98 16.47 -4.21
CA GLU A 100 22.18 17.20 -4.62
C GLU A 100 21.89 18.08 -5.82
N LEU A 101 21.18 17.57 -6.80
CA LEU A 101 20.78 18.35 -7.97
C LEU A 101 19.88 19.49 -7.56
N ALA A 102 18.91 19.24 -6.68
CA ALA A 102 18.01 20.25 -6.18
C ALA A 102 18.78 21.35 -5.45
N VAL A 103 19.73 20.99 -4.61
CA VAL A 103 20.56 21.95 -3.89
C VAL A 103 21.31 22.84 -4.87
N LYS A 104 21.91 22.26 -5.90
CA LYS A 104 22.63 23.04 -6.92
C LYS A 104 21.71 24.00 -7.65
N LEU A 105 20.49 23.58 -7.94
CA LEU A 105 19.50 24.42 -8.59
C LEU A 105 18.94 25.46 -7.61
N GLU A 106 18.82 25.09 -6.35
CA GLU A 106 18.19 25.89 -5.31
C GLU A 106 19.11 26.95 -4.71
N ILE A 107 20.39 26.95 -5.02
CA ILE A 107 21.28 28.02 -4.59
C ILE A 107 20.70 29.37 -4.99
N GLY A 108 20.02 29.41 -6.14
CA GLY A 108 19.34 30.59 -6.58
C GLY A 108 17.92 30.77 -6.08
N ARG A 109 17.35 29.73 -5.48
CA ARG A 109 15.95 29.72 -5.04
C ARG A 109 15.77 29.73 -3.53
N ALA A 110 16.84 29.56 -2.81
CA ALA A 110 16.81 29.52 -1.35
C ALA A 110 15.85 28.50 -0.79
N HIS A 111 15.73 27.37 -1.43
CA HIS A 111 14.84 26.31 -1.03
C HIS A 111 15.53 24.94 -1.11
N VAL A 112 15.14 24.06 -0.24
CA VAL A 112 15.65 22.68 -0.21
C VAL A 112 14.52 21.69 -0.22
#